data_1cc0e29e44bbe7aadbd34a2d2f262270
#
_entry.id   1cc0e29e44bbe7aadbd34a2d2f262270
#
_cell.length_a   1.000
_cell.length_b   1.000
_cell.length_c   1.000
_cell.angle_alpha   90.00
_cell.angle_beta   90.00
_cell.angle_gamma   90.00
#
_symmetry.space_group_name_H-M   'P 1'
#
loop_
_entity.id
_entity.type
_entity.pdbx_description
1 polymer ?
#
loop_
_entity_poly.entity_id
_entity_poly.type
_entity_poly.pdbx_seq_one_letter_code
_entity_poly.pdbx_strand_id
1 'polypeptide(L)'
;MKFDQTSDKIADRVRNLRSSAVRDLFAAAVRPDIISLSGGMPDVSLLPQRAIQKAVHAAITDERAVALQYGSTNGRLETRQALCDIMRDIGVRVKPEEMLLTSGAQQALNLLGETFLDKGDIVLVEGPTYLTALSAFNAYEPEIHSVPFDDEGMRMDLLEEELKRIGKGNKRLKMLYTIPNFQNPGGVTMTGERRKRLIELSHEYDFMIIEDDPYGRLRYEGGHMVPLKAQDDRVIYLGTISKIFAPGLRIGWICAPADVLARISLVKQGADLCGSTFDQVVVEH
;
A
#
# COMPACT_ATOMS: atom_id res chain seq x y z
N MET A 1 -19.51 -16.34 28.02
CA MET A 1 -19.73 -16.48 26.56
C MET A 1 -18.41 -16.94 25.97
N LYS A 2 -18.34 -18.08 25.30
CA LYS A 2 -17.14 -18.52 24.58
C LYS A 2 -17.27 -18.06 23.14
N PHE A 3 -16.30 -17.27 22.65
CA PHE A 3 -16.17 -16.92 21.24
C PHE A 3 -15.16 -17.90 20.62
N ASP A 4 -15.65 -18.89 19.93
CA ASP A 4 -14.86 -19.77 19.07
C ASP A 4 -15.17 -19.50 17.59
N GLN A 5 -14.45 -20.17 16.69
CA GLN A 5 -14.64 -19.98 15.24
C GLN A 5 -16.03 -20.40 14.73
N THR A 6 -16.81 -21.11 15.56
CA THR A 6 -18.17 -21.59 15.22
C THR A 6 -19.26 -20.69 15.79
N SER A 7 -18.89 -19.64 16.54
CA SER A 7 -19.87 -18.71 17.14
C SER A 7 -20.69 -18.00 16.08
N ASP A 8 -22.01 -18.08 16.17
CA ASP A 8 -22.98 -17.35 15.35
C ASP A 8 -22.94 -15.82 15.57
N LYS A 9 -22.16 -15.36 16.58
CA LYS A 9 -21.91 -13.93 16.85
C LYS A 9 -20.76 -13.35 16.03
N ILE A 10 -19.97 -14.20 15.37
CA ILE A 10 -18.88 -13.76 14.50
C ILE A 10 -19.43 -13.56 13.08
N ALA A 11 -19.14 -12.41 12.47
CA ALA A 11 -19.53 -12.13 11.10
C ALA A 11 -18.94 -13.17 10.13
N ASP A 12 -19.70 -13.59 9.13
CA ASP A 12 -19.29 -14.66 8.20
C ASP A 12 -17.96 -14.35 7.51
N ARG A 13 -17.75 -13.11 7.09
CA ARG A 13 -16.48 -12.65 6.48
C ARG A 13 -15.25 -12.82 7.39
N VAL A 14 -15.43 -12.88 8.72
CA VAL A 14 -14.33 -13.03 9.68
C VAL A 14 -14.04 -14.49 9.99
N ARG A 15 -15.01 -15.40 9.83
CA ARG A 15 -14.85 -16.84 10.11
C ARG A 15 -13.76 -17.48 9.26
N ASN A 16 -13.57 -17.00 8.04
CA ASN A 16 -12.58 -17.53 7.10
C ASN A 16 -11.21 -16.86 7.22
N LEU A 17 -11.07 -15.80 8.03
CA LEU A 17 -9.77 -15.16 8.24
C LEU A 17 -8.87 -16.08 9.06
N ARG A 18 -7.69 -16.36 8.53
CA ARG A 18 -6.66 -17.17 9.21
C ARG A 18 -5.53 -16.26 9.70
N SER A 19 -4.88 -16.66 10.80
CA SER A 19 -3.64 -16.02 11.23
C SER A 19 -2.64 -16.05 10.08
N SER A 20 -1.99 -14.90 9.84
CA SER A 20 -0.93 -14.83 8.83
C SER A 20 0.27 -15.66 9.28
N ALA A 21 0.72 -16.61 8.46
CA ALA A 21 1.97 -17.35 8.68
C ALA A 21 3.19 -16.39 8.83
N VAL A 22 3.10 -15.19 8.26
CA VAL A 22 4.11 -14.13 8.41
C VAL A 22 4.23 -13.67 9.85
N ARG A 23 3.14 -13.63 10.63
CA ARG A 23 3.19 -13.26 12.05
C ARG A 23 4.00 -14.25 12.88
N ASP A 24 3.85 -15.54 12.61
CA ASP A 24 4.59 -16.59 13.33
C ASP A 24 6.08 -16.52 12.98
N LEU A 25 6.41 -16.20 11.73
CA LEU A 25 7.78 -15.94 11.28
C LEU A 25 8.39 -14.70 11.95
N PHE A 26 7.63 -13.61 12.13
CA PHE A 26 8.12 -12.44 12.87
C PHE A 26 8.44 -12.75 14.33
N ALA A 27 7.63 -13.57 14.99
CA ALA A 27 7.92 -13.98 16.36
C ALA A 27 9.22 -14.78 16.49
N ALA A 28 9.56 -15.59 15.48
CA ALA A 28 10.83 -16.28 15.40
C ALA A 28 12.01 -15.34 15.04
N ALA A 29 11.76 -14.35 14.18
CA ALA A 29 12.78 -13.43 13.66
C ALA A 29 13.40 -12.50 14.72
N VAL A 30 12.72 -12.26 15.84
CA VAL A 30 13.24 -11.42 16.94
C VAL A 30 14.15 -12.17 17.93
N ARG A 31 14.33 -13.48 17.76
CA ARG A 31 15.21 -14.27 18.60
C ARG A 31 16.68 -13.96 18.28
N PRO A 32 17.55 -13.71 19.30
CA PRO A 32 18.94 -13.31 19.06
C PRO A 32 19.84 -14.41 18.47
N ASP A 33 19.39 -15.66 18.51
CA ASP A 33 20.07 -16.82 17.95
C ASP A 33 19.68 -17.11 16.49
N ILE A 34 18.79 -16.31 15.89
CA ILE A 34 18.30 -16.50 14.52
C ILE A 34 18.73 -15.34 13.63
N ILE A 35 19.36 -15.65 12.52
CA ILE A 35 19.57 -14.72 11.40
C ILE A 35 18.34 -14.79 10.50
N SER A 36 17.47 -13.77 10.60
CA SER A 36 16.24 -13.73 9.81
C SER A 36 16.47 -13.16 8.42
N LEU A 37 16.08 -13.92 7.39
CA LEU A 37 16.05 -13.49 5.99
C LEU A 37 14.61 -13.32 5.49
N SER A 38 13.61 -13.36 6.37
CA SER A 38 12.18 -13.48 5.97
C SER A 38 11.38 -12.19 6.04
N GLY A 39 11.52 -11.38 7.04
CA GLY A 39 10.53 -10.33 7.33
C GLY A 39 10.72 -9.01 6.60
N GLY A 40 11.84 -8.79 5.92
CA GLY A 40 12.16 -7.51 5.27
C GLY A 40 12.12 -6.31 6.24
N MET A 41 12.43 -6.54 7.52
CA MET A 41 12.50 -5.46 8.52
C MET A 41 13.74 -4.60 8.28
N PRO A 42 13.61 -3.27 8.16
CA PRO A 42 14.75 -2.38 8.00
C PRO A 42 15.59 -2.33 9.29
N ASP A 43 16.91 -2.14 9.13
CA ASP A 43 17.78 -1.87 10.26
C ASP A 43 17.66 -0.40 10.70
N VAL A 44 16.81 -0.18 11.69
CA VAL A 44 16.56 1.16 12.25
C VAL A 44 17.71 1.68 13.15
N SER A 45 18.71 0.83 13.48
CA SER A 45 19.85 1.25 14.27
C SER A 45 20.76 2.25 13.53
N LEU A 46 20.69 2.26 12.19
CA LEU A 46 21.43 3.15 11.32
C LEU A 46 20.79 4.55 11.17
N LEU A 47 19.58 4.74 11.67
CA LEU A 47 18.89 6.02 11.58
C LEU A 47 19.63 7.11 12.39
N PRO A 48 19.64 8.38 11.90
CA PRO A 48 20.39 9.46 12.52
C PRO A 48 19.74 9.89 13.84
N GLN A 49 20.17 9.32 14.94
CA GLN A 49 19.61 9.53 16.28
C GLN A 49 19.42 11.00 16.65
N ARG A 50 20.41 11.86 16.35
CA ARG A 50 20.34 13.31 16.68
C ARG A 50 19.25 14.02 15.90
N ALA A 51 19.03 13.65 14.63
CA ALA A 51 17.97 14.24 13.80
C ALA A 51 16.61 13.84 14.35
N ILE A 52 16.42 12.56 14.69
CA ILE A 52 15.17 12.06 15.29
C ILE A 52 14.89 12.73 16.63
N GLN A 53 15.90 12.86 17.50
CA GLN A 53 15.74 13.56 18.80
C GLN A 53 15.33 15.02 18.59
N LYS A 54 15.93 15.73 17.60
CA LYS A 54 15.56 17.11 17.27
C LYS A 54 14.11 17.19 16.78
N ALA A 55 13.69 16.30 15.87
CA ALA A 55 12.33 16.26 15.34
C ALA A 55 11.28 15.99 16.42
N VAL A 56 11.52 15.00 17.30
CA VAL A 56 10.64 14.70 18.44
C VAL A 56 10.61 15.89 19.41
N HIS A 57 11.75 16.53 19.69
CA HIS A 57 11.80 17.70 20.55
C HIS A 57 10.98 18.85 19.98
N ALA A 58 11.13 19.17 18.69
CA ALA A 58 10.33 20.20 18.02
C ALA A 58 8.83 19.89 18.09
N ALA A 59 8.42 18.65 17.86
CA ALA A 59 7.02 18.25 17.94
C ALA A 59 6.39 18.48 19.32
N ILE A 60 7.13 18.34 20.42
CA ILE A 60 6.60 18.50 21.79
C ILE A 60 6.85 19.87 22.41
N THR A 61 7.74 20.69 21.84
CA THR A 61 8.02 22.06 22.32
C THR A 61 7.41 23.12 21.44
N ASP A 62 7.69 23.08 20.16
CA ASP A 62 7.36 24.16 19.22
C ASP A 62 5.95 23.98 18.64
N GLU A 63 5.56 22.74 18.34
CA GLU A 63 4.27 22.41 17.72
C GLU A 63 3.34 21.59 18.62
N ARG A 64 3.57 21.56 19.93
CA ARG A 64 2.82 20.72 20.88
C ARG A 64 1.29 20.79 20.73
N ALA A 65 0.76 21.98 20.55
CA ALA A 65 -0.69 22.17 20.44
C ALA A 65 -1.26 21.52 19.17
N VAL A 66 -0.47 21.42 18.12
CA VAL A 66 -0.81 20.77 16.85
C VAL A 66 -0.54 19.26 16.93
N ALA A 67 0.66 18.89 17.37
CA ALA A 67 1.12 17.49 17.39
C ALA A 67 0.25 16.58 18.29
N LEU A 68 -0.32 17.12 19.37
CA LEU A 68 -1.13 16.37 20.34
C LEU A 68 -2.64 16.57 20.15
N GLN A 69 -3.09 17.22 19.08
CA GLN A 69 -4.51 17.43 18.77
C GLN A 69 -4.94 16.53 17.61
N TYR A 70 -6.24 16.32 17.47
CA TYR A 70 -6.83 15.73 16.27
C TYR A 70 -6.48 16.52 15.02
N GLY A 71 -6.14 15.80 13.96
CA GLY A 71 -5.81 16.37 12.65
C GLY A 71 -6.90 16.16 11.61
N SER A 72 -6.60 16.54 10.38
CA SER A 72 -7.44 16.23 9.22
C SER A 72 -7.41 14.72 8.92
N THR A 73 -8.54 14.16 8.49
CA THR A 73 -8.63 12.76 8.01
C THR A 73 -7.64 12.48 6.89
N ASN A 74 -7.45 13.45 5.99
CA ASN A 74 -6.50 13.30 4.87
C ASN A 74 -5.03 13.47 5.29
N GLY A 75 -4.78 13.83 6.54
CA GLY A 75 -3.45 14.16 7.05
C GLY A 75 -3.13 15.66 6.94
N ARG A 76 -2.09 16.10 7.64
CA ARG A 76 -1.61 17.48 7.63
C ARG A 76 -1.23 17.93 6.22
N LEU A 77 -1.49 19.19 5.92
CA LEU A 77 -1.13 19.76 4.61
C LEU A 77 0.39 19.75 4.41
N GLU A 78 1.14 20.12 5.45
CA GLU A 78 2.60 20.18 5.43
C GLU A 78 3.20 18.81 5.13
N THR A 79 2.72 17.75 5.80
CA THR A 79 3.15 16.37 5.52
C THR A 79 2.83 15.97 4.09
N ARG A 80 1.62 16.28 3.59
CA ARG A 80 1.23 15.97 2.21
C ARG A 80 2.08 16.71 1.19
N GLN A 81 2.46 17.97 1.46
CA GLN A 81 3.39 18.75 0.63
C GLN A 81 4.77 18.10 0.57
N ALA A 82 5.34 17.73 1.73
CA ALA A 82 6.63 17.04 1.78
C ALA A 82 6.61 15.71 1.02
N LEU A 83 5.51 14.95 1.12
CA LEU A 83 5.34 13.71 0.36
C LEU A 83 5.16 13.97 -1.15
N CYS A 84 4.54 15.08 -1.56
CA CYS A 84 4.50 15.47 -2.98
C CYS A 84 5.90 15.72 -3.54
N ASP A 85 6.83 16.27 -2.74
CA ASP A 85 8.21 16.43 -3.15
C ASP A 85 8.91 15.08 -3.31
N ILE A 86 8.70 14.15 -2.37
CA ILE A 86 9.17 12.77 -2.46
C ILE A 86 8.62 12.07 -3.74
N MET A 87 7.35 12.28 -4.08
CA MET A 87 6.75 11.73 -5.30
C MET A 87 7.34 12.36 -6.57
N ARG A 88 7.64 13.66 -6.53
CA ARG A 88 8.28 14.37 -7.64
C ARG A 88 9.67 13.81 -7.96
N ASP A 89 10.45 13.43 -6.94
CA ASP A 89 11.78 12.82 -7.11
C ASP A 89 11.72 11.51 -7.91
N ILE A 90 10.60 10.78 -7.84
CA ILE A 90 10.39 9.56 -8.61
C ILE A 90 9.60 9.78 -9.91
N GLY A 91 9.41 11.04 -10.30
CA GLY A 91 8.74 11.43 -11.55
C GLY A 91 7.23 11.55 -11.48
N VAL A 92 6.61 11.37 -10.31
CA VAL A 92 5.15 11.50 -10.12
C VAL A 92 4.80 12.92 -9.69
N ARG A 93 4.01 13.62 -10.49
CA ARG A 93 3.55 14.98 -10.20
C ARG A 93 2.12 14.95 -9.68
N VAL A 94 1.97 15.14 -8.38
CA VAL A 94 0.67 15.16 -7.69
C VAL A 94 0.56 16.41 -6.82
N LYS A 95 -0.66 16.80 -6.52
CA LYS A 95 -0.98 17.90 -5.61
C LYS A 95 -1.37 17.34 -4.23
N PRO A 96 -1.29 18.14 -3.15
CA PRO A 96 -1.71 17.69 -1.82
C PRO A 96 -3.17 17.20 -1.76
N GLU A 97 -4.05 17.70 -2.64
CA GLU A 97 -5.46 17.28 -2.72
C GLU A 97 -5.61 15.87 -3.32
N GLU A 98 -4.59 15.40 -4.04
CA GLU A 98 -4.51 14.06 -4.66
C GLU A 98 -3.75 13.07 -3.76
N MET A 99 -3.56 13.43 -2.47
CA MET A 99 -2.86 12.61 -1.48
C MET A 99 -3.67 12.47 -0.19
N LEU A 100 -3.73 11.24 0.33
CA LEU A 100 -4.35 10.89 1.60
C LEU A 100 -3.36 10.07 2.43
N LEU A 101 -3.05 10.54 3.65
CA LEU A 101 -2.18 9.81 4.58
C LEU A 101 -2.91 8.64 5.23
N THR A 102 -2.15 7.58 5.46
CA THR A 102 -2.63 6.36 6.10
C THR A 102 -1.66 5.87 7.18
N SER A 103 -2.15 5.04 8.09
CA SER A 103 -1.32 4.36 9.09
C SER A 103 -0.52 3.23 8.45
N GLY A 104 0.48 3.59 7.62
CA GLY A 104 1.23 2.71 6.75
C GLY A 104 0.41 2.20 5.56
N ALA A 105 1.08 1.54 4.60
CA ALA A 105 0.44 0.97 3.42
C ALA A 105 -0.64 -0.09 3.76
N GLN A 106 -0.56 -0.73 4.93
CA GLN A 106 -1.56 -1.70 5.37
C GLN A 106 -2.96 -1.08 5.51
N GLN A 107 -3.06 0.12 6.08
CA GLN A 107 -4.35 0.81 6.14
C GLN A 107 -4.83 1.20 4.74
N ALA A 108 -3.92 1.62 3.86
CA ALA A 108 -4.28 1.92 2.48
C ALA A 108 -4.94 0.71 1.78
N LEU A 109 -4.36 -0.49 1.92
CA LEU A 109 -4.93 -1.73 1.38
C LEU A 109 -6.32 -2.03 1.96
N ASN A 110 -6.50 -1.88 3.28
CA ASN A 110 -7.80 -2.10 3.92
C ASN A 110 -8.85 -1.10 3.41
N LEU A 111 -8.49 0.19 3.33
CA LEU A 111 -9.40 1.24 2.85
C LEU A 111 -9.80 1.02 1.38
N LEU A 112 -8.87 0.55 0.52
CA LEU A 112 -9.19 0.20 -0.86
C LEU A 112 -10.15 -0.98 -0.93
N GLY A 113 -9.91 -2.04 -0.15
CA GLY A 113 -10.82 -3.17 -0.06
C GLY A 113 -12.23 -2.74 0.38
N GLU A 114 -12.32 -1.93 1.44
CA GLU A 114 -13.59 -1.44 1.98
C GLU A 114 -14.33 -0.49 1.02
N THR A 115 -13.57 0.30 0.24
CA THR A 115 -14.16 1.28 -0.67
C THR A 115 -14.68 0.64 -1.96
N PHE A 116 -14.01 -0.39 -2.49
CA PHE A 116 -14.22 -0.85 -3.86
C PHE A 116 -14.71 -2.29 -3.99
N LEU A 117 -14.60 -3.12 -2.94
CA LEU A 117 -14.88 -4.55 -3.05
C LEU A 117 -16.17 -4.95 -2.36
N ASP A 118 -17.01 -5.62 -3.13
CA ASP A 118 -18.13 -6.41 -2.66
C ASP A 118 -17.82 -7.92 -2.83
N LYS A 119 -18.59 -8.76 -2.13
CA LYS A 119 -18.48 -10.21 -2.24
C LYS A 119 -18.59 -10.69 -3.69
N GLY A 120 -17.56 -11.43 -4.13
CA GLY A 120 -17.48 -12.02 -5.46
C GLY A 120 -17.05 -11.05 -6.55
N ASP A 121 -16.60 -9.84 -6.21
CA ASP A 121 -15.87 -8.98 -7.16
C ASP A 121 -14.52 -9.62 -7.50
N ILE A 122 -13.97 -9.32 -8.67
CA ILE A 122 -12.73 -9.91 -9.15
C ILE A 122 -11.57 -8.95 -8.86
N VAL A 123 -10.53 -9.49 -8.22
CA VAL A 123 -9.25 -8.81 -8.01
C VAL A 123 -8.15 -9.62 -8.69
N LEU A 124 -7.42 -8.98 -9.59
CA LEU A 124 -6.23 -9.57 -10.21
C LEU A 124 -5.00 -9.25 -9.34
N VAL A 125 -4.11 -10.21 -9.16
CA VAL A 125 -2.85 -10.06 -8.40
C VAL A 125 -1.71 -10.78 -9.09
N GLU A 126 -0.48 -10.42 -8.77
CA GLU A 126 0.69 -11.23 -9.15
C GLU A 126 0.68 -12.58 -8.44
N GLY A 127 1.18 -13.61 -9.06
CA GLY A 127 1.26 -14.96 -8.48
C GLY A 127 2.69 -15.50 -8.40
N PRO A 128 3.31 -15.55 -7.20
CA PRO A 128 2.84 -15.16 -5.86
C PRO A 128 2.84 -13.65 -5.61
N THR A 129 2.15 -13.18 -4.56
CA THR A 129 2.09 -11.77 -4.17
C THR A 129 2.16 -11.59 -2.65
N TYR A 130 2.16 -10.33 -2.19
CA TYR A 130 2.23 -9.97 -0.78
C TYR A 130 1.03 -10.48 0.01
N LEU A 131 1.27 -11.42 0.92
CA LEU A 131 0.22 -12.13 1.66
C LEU A 131 -0.67 -11.20 2.49
N THR A 132 -0.13 -10.08 2.96
CA THR A 132 -0.91 -9.16 3.81
C THR A 132 -1.90 -8.33 2.97
N ALA A 133 -1.59 -8.07 1.69
CA ALA A 133 -2.55 -7.49 0.75
C ALA A 133 -3.72 -8.46 0.51
N LEU A 134 -3.42 -9.73 0.28
CA LEU A 134 -4.46 -10.76 0.16
C LEU A 134 -5.35 -10.83 1.42
N SER A 135 -4.75 -10.71 2.61
CA SER A 135 -5.51 -10.71 3.86
C SER A 135 -6.45 -9.49 3.97
N ALA A 136 -6.00 -8.31 3.51
CA ALA A 136 -6.83 -7.11 3.49
C ALA A 136 -8.03 -7.25 2.53
N PHE A 137 -7.80 -7.77 1.33
CA PHE A 137 -8.86 -7.93 0.32
C PHE A 137 -9.82 -9.07 0.67
N ASN A 138 -9.32 -10.20 1.19
CA ASN A 138 -10.14 -11.36 1.57
C ASN A 138 -11.19 -11.05 2.64
N ALA A 139 -11.02 -9.95 3.40
CA ALA A 139 -12.03 -9.48 4.33
C ALA A 139 -13.36 -9.09 3.65
N TYR A 140 -13.32 -8.83 2.33
CA TYR A 140 -14.48 -8.45 1.50
C TYR A 140 -14.94 -9.58 0.57
N GLU A 141 -14.38 -10.78 0.72
CA GLU A 141 -14.75 -12.01 0.00
C GLU A 141 -14.72 -11.88 -1.54
N PRO A 142 -13.69 -11.24 -2.16
CA PRO A 142 -13.56 -11.18 -3.61
C PRO A 142 -13.12 -12.53 -4.19
N GLU A 143 -13.25 -12.69 -5.50
CA GLU A 143 -12.59 -13.74 -6.27
C GLU A 143 -11.20 -13.25 -6.67
N ILE A 144 -10.15 -13.84 -6.10
CA ILE A 144 -8.76 -13.45 -6.40
C ILE A 144 -8.21 -14.35 -7.51
N HIS A 145 -7.81 -13.73 -8.62
CA HIS A 145 -7.16 -14.40 -9.74
C HIS A 145 -5.70 -13.99 -9.82
N SER A 146 -4.79 -14.96 -9.80
CA SER A 146 -3.36 -14.70 -9.85
C SER A 146 -2.81 -14.83 -11.27
N VAL A 147 -1.97 -13.85 -11.67
CA VAL A 147 -1.25 -13.82 -12.93
C VAL A 147 0.23 -14.09 -12.65
N PRO A 148 0.84 -15.12 -13.26
CA PRO A 148 2.26 -15.41 -13.09
C PRO A 148 3.16 -14.25 -13.55
N PHE A 149 4.36 -14.19 -12.98
CA PHE A 149 5.42 -13.29 -13.43
C PHE A 149 6.72 -14.06 -13.72
N ASP A 150 7.63 -13.45 -14.45
CA ASP A 150 8.98 -13.91 -14.73
C ASP A 150 10.01 -12.80 -14.38
N ASP A 151 11.25 -12.91 -14.87
CA ASP A 151 12.34 -11.96 -14.58
C ASP A 151 12.07 -10.53 -15.06
N GLU A 152 11.09 -10.33 -15.93
CA GLU A 152 10.65 -9.00 -16.42
C GLU A 152 9.39 -8.47 -15.73
N GLY A 153 8.85 -9.18 -14.71
CA GLY A 153 7.63 -8.85 -13.99
C GLY A 153 6.41 -9.65 -14.45
N MET A 154 5.20 -9.15 -14.23
CA MET A 154 3.96 -9.84 -14.58
C MET A 154 3.91 -10.21 -16.08
N ARG A 155 3.48 -11.43 -16.38
CA ARG A 155 3.30 -11.95 -17.74
C ARG A 155 2.08 -11.33 -18.40
N MET A 156 2.29 -10.40 -19.33
CA MET A 156 1.20 -9.68 -20.01
C MET A 156 0.37 -10.58 -20.91
N ASP A 157 0.96 -11.59 -21.54
CA ASP A 157 0.25 -12.59 -22.33
C ASP A 157 -0.75 -13.39 -21.50
N LEU A 158 -0.34 -13.84 -20.30
CA LEU A 158 -1.22 -14.56 -19.37
C LEU A 158 -2.27 -13.64 -18.75
N LEU A 159 -1.94 -12.37 -18.51
CA LEU A 159 -2.92 -11.36 -18.09
C LEU A 159 -3.99 -11.18 -19.16
N GLU A 160 -3.60 -11.07 -20.43
CA GLU A 160 -4.55 -10.93 -21.55
C GLU A 160 -5.46 -12.15 -21.70
N GLU A 161 -4.94 -13.35 -21.53
CA GLU A 161 -5.75 -14.59 -21.53
C GLU A 161 -6.78 -14.56 -20.41
N GLU A 162 -6.38 -14.17 -19.19
CA GLU A 162 -7.27 -14.07 -18.06
C GLU A 162 -8.34 -12.97 -18.26
N LEU A 163 -7.96 -11.81 -18.76
CA LEU A 163 -8.87 -10.72 -19.07
C LEU A 163 -9.90 -11.11 -20.17
N LYS A 164 -9.49 -11.85 -21.19
CA LYS A 164 -10.40 -12.41 -22.18
C LYS A 164 -11.40 -13.39 -21.57
N ARG A 165 -10.95 -14.20 -20.60
CA ARG A 165 -11.82 -15.14 -19.87
C ARG A 165 -12.86 -14.40 -19.01
N ILE A 166 -12.46 -13.32 -18.34
CA ILE A 166 -13.35 -12.47 -17.55
C ILE A 166 -14.34 -11.72 -18.44
N GLY A 167 -13.89 -11.21 -19.59
CA GLY A 167 -14.68 -10.44 -20.55
C GLY A 167 -14.66 -8.93 -20.32
N LYS A 168 -14.63 -8.17 -21.43
CA LYS A 168 -14.61 -6.71 -21.42
C LYS A 168 -15.87 -6.14 -20.77
N GLY A 169 -15.68 -5.09 -19.97
CA GLY A 169 -16.78 -4.39 -19.31
C GLY A 169 -17.48 -5.22 -18.22
N ASN A 170 -16.86 -6.29 -17.75
CA ASN A 170 -17.36 -7.04 -16.61
C ASN A 170 -17.29 -6.16 -15.36
N LYS A 171 -18.43 -5.72 -14.85
CA LYS A 171 -18.52 -4.80 -13.70
C LYS A 171 -17.95 -5.38 -12.40
N ARG A 172 -17.74 -6.69 -12.32
CA ARG A 172 -17.13 -7.36 -11.17
C ARG A 172 -15.59 -7.31 -11.19
N LEU A 173 -14.96 -7.09 -12.34
CA LEU A 173 -13.52 -6.82 -12.42
C LEU A 173 -13.26 -5.42 -11.88
N LYS A 174 -12.71 -5.31 -10.68
CA LYS A 174 -12.52 -4.03 -10.00
C LYS A 174 -11.11 -3.50 -10.13
N MET A 175 -10.13 -4.31 -9.79
CA MET A 175 -8.75 -3.84 -9.70
C MET A 175 -7.71 -4.94 -9.94
N LEU A 176 -6.52 -4.49 -10.32
CA LEU A 176 -5.30 -5.29 -10.34
C LEU A 176 -4.31 -4.68 -9.34
N TYR A 177 -3.86 -5.50 -8.38
CA TYR A 177 -2.82 -5.14 -7.41
C TYR A 177 -1.46 -5.66 -7.86
N THR A 178 -0.45 -4.79 -7.90
CA THR A 178 0.93 -5.12 -8.32
C THR A 178 1.96 -4.39 -7.47
N ILE A 179 3.13 -5.02 -7.29
CA ILE A 179 4.33 -4.44 -6.70
C ILE A 179 5.39 -4.35 -7.81
N PRO A 180 5.41 -3.29 -8.63
CA PRO A 180 6.19 -3.27 -9.87
C PRO A 180 7.70 -3.09 -9.66
N ASN A 181 8.15 -2.72 -8.46
CA ASN A 181 9.57 -2.61 -8.10
C ASN A 181 9.93 -3.60 -7.00
N PHE A 182 10.93 -4.47 -7.26
CA PHE A 182 11.40 -5.46 -6.27
C PHE A 182 10.23 -6.24 -5.65
N GLN A 183 9.45 -6.84 -6.52
CA GLN A 183 8.20 -7.55 -6.21
C GLN A 183 8.34 -8.45 -4.98
N ASN A 184 7.35 -8.43 -4.11
CA ASN A 184 7.33 -9.25 -2.90
C ASN A 184 6.36 -10.45 -3.09
N PRO A 185 6.87 -11.70 -3.14
CA PRO A 185 8.23 -12.13 -2.71
C PRO A 185 9.25 -12.32 -3.84
N GLY A 186 8.92 -12.05 -5.10
CA GLY A 186 9.73 -12.46 -6.27
C GLY A 186 11.03 -11.68 -6.47
N GLY A 187 11.16 -10.46 -5.92
CA GLY A 187 12.34 -9.60 -6.07
C GLY A 187 12.51 -8.97 -7.44
N VAL A 188 11.66 -9.30 -8.41
CA VAL A 188 11.74 -8.81 -9.79
C VAL A 188 11.21 -7.39 -9.94
N THR A 189 11.66 -6.69 -10.97
CA THR A 189 11.15 -5.35 -11.32
C THR A 189 10.48 -5.41 -12.70
N MET A 190 9.23 -4.97 -12.76
CA MET A 190 8.47 -4.90 -14.01
C MET A 190 9.10 -3.92 -14.99
N THR A 191 9.37 -4.38 -16.21
CA THR A 191 9.96 -3.58 -17.29
C THR A 191 9.04 -2.45 -17.74
N GLY A 192 9.61 -1.39 -18.36
CA GLY A 192 8.83 -0.26 -18.85
C GLY A 192 7.83 -0.65 -19.95
N GLU A 193 8.15 -1.64 -20.77
CA GLU A 193 7.25 -2.16 -21.80
C GLU A 193 6.02 -2.83 -21.18
N ARG A 194 6.23 -3.69 -20.18
CA ARG A 194 5.11 -4.34 -19.47
C ARG A 194 4.26 -3.34 -18.67
N ARG A 195 4.88 -2.29 -18.09
CA ARG A 195 4.13 -1.20 -17.43
C ARG A 195 3.19 -0.50 -18.39
N LYS A 196 3.70 -0.15 -19.58
CA LYS A 196 2.88 0.46 -20.63
C LYS A 196 1.73 -0.46 -21.06
N ARG A 197 2.03 -1.75 -21.31
CA ARG A 197 1.00 -2.72 -21.71
C ARG A 197 -0.06 -2.92 -20.63
N LEU A 198 0.32 -2.96 -19.36
CA LEU A 198 -0.61 -3.05 -18.22
C LEU A 198 -1.59 -1.86 -18.19
N ILE A 199 -1.08 -0.64 -18.42
CA ILE A 199 -1.92 0.57 -18.49
C ILE A 199 -2.90 0.46 -19.68
N GLU A 200 -2.44 0.07 -20.88
CA GLU A 200 -3.31 -0.13 -22.04
C GLU A 200 -4.44 -1.12 -21.73
N LEU A 201 -4.11 -2.26 -21.12
CA LEU A 201 -5.09 -3.28 -20.74
C LEU A 201 -6.09 -2.77 -19.69
N SER A 202 -5.64 -1.94 -18.75
CA SER A 202 -6.54 -1.36 -17.74
C SER A 202 -7.59 -0.45 -18.36
N HIS A 203 -7.24 0.29 -19.42
CA HIS A 203 -8.20 1.09 -20.19
C HIS A 203 -9.11 0.22 -21.07
N GLU A 204 -8.55 -0.83 -21.68
CA GLU A 204 -9.30 -1.71 -22.59
C GLU A 204 -10.38 -2.52 -21.86
N TYR A 205 -10.10 -2.97 -20.62
CA TYR A 205 -10.98 -3.83 -19.81
C TYR A 205 -11.65 -3.10 -18.65
N ASP A 206 -11.34 -1.81 -18.45
CA ASP A 206 -11.93 -0.91 -17.44
C ASP A 206 -11.75 -1.41 -15.99
N PHE A 207 -10.50 -1.59 -15.57
CA PHE A 207 -10.14 -1.90 -14.18
C PHE A 207 -9.13 -0.90 -13.61
N MET A 208 -9.10 -0.76 -12.28
CA MET A 208 -8.14 0.09 -11.58
C MET A 208 -6.82 -0.64 -11.38
N ILE A 209 -5.70 0.06 -11.55
CA ILE A 209 -4.38 -0.43 -11.15
C ILE A 209 -4.06 0.11 -9.76
N ILE A 210 -3.72 -0.79 -8.82
CA ILE A 210 -3.17 -0.46 -7.51
C ILE A 210 -1.68 -0.74 -7.56
N GLU A 211 -0.88 0.33 -7.64
CA GLU A 211 0.58 0.29 -7.64
C GLU A 211 1.09 0.42 -6.20
N ASP A 212 1.59 -0.66 -5.60
CA ASP A 212 2.21 -0.65 -4.27
C ASP A 212 3.74 -0.58 -4.42
N ASP A 213 4.35 0.51 -3.97
CA ASP A 213 5.78 0.78 -4.20
C ASP A 213 6.56 1.09 -2.91
N PRO A 214 6.71 0.12 -2.00
CA PRO A 214 7.47 0.30 -0.78
C PRO A 214 8.99 0.29 -0.99
N TYR A 215 9.49 -0.21 -2.14
CA TYR A 215 10.91 -0.51 -2.35
C TYR A 215 11.57 0.29 -3.47
N GLY A 216 10.83 0.98 -4.34
CA GLY A 216 11.36 1.64 -5.53
C GLY A 216 12.50 2.63 -5.25
N ARG A 217 12.49 3.27 -4.07
CA ARG A 217 13.54 4.18 -3.61
C ARG A 217 14.79 3.49 -3.02
N LEU A 218 14.76 2.17 -2.85
CA LEU A 218 15.89 1.38 -2.32
C LEU A 218 16.74 0.75 -3.43
N ARG A 219 16.72 1.33 -4.61
CA ARG A 219 17.50 0.83 -5.75
C ARG A 219 18.98 1.18 -5.60
N TYR A 220 19.84 0.17 -5.54
CA TYR A 220 21.29 0.31 -5.44
C TYR A 220 21.99 0.27 -6.80
N GLU A 221 21.41 -0.44 -7.77
CA GLU A 221 21.95 -0.63 -9.11
C GLU A 221 20.87 -0.45 -10.17
N GLY A 222 21.30 -0.09 -11.39
CA GLY A 222 20.40 0.17 -12.51
C GLY A 222 19.73 1.54 -12.48
N GLY A 223 19.03 1.87 -13.56
CA GLY A 223 18.29 3.12 -13.72
C GLY A 223 16.99 3.15 -12.91
N HIS A 224 16.54 4.36 -12.58
CA HIS A 224 15.23 4.56 -11.96
C HIS A 224 14.11 4.13 -12.92
N MET A 225 13.13 3.40 -12.40
CA MET A 225 11.96 2.97 -13.17
C MET A 225 10.80 3.95 -12.92
N VAL A 226 10.29 4.53 -13.99
CA VAL A 226 9.13 5.45 -13.91
C VAL A 226 7.91 4.70 -13.38
N PRO A 227 7.28 5.15 -12.29
CA PRO A 227 6.07 4.53 -11.75
C PRO A 227 4.92 4.49 -12.78
N LEU A 228 4.01 3.53 -12.60
CA LEU A 228 2.76 3.48 -13.38
C LEU A 228 1.94 4.76 -13.17
N LYS A 229 1.88 5.24 -11.93
CA LYS A 229 1.21 6.51 -11.57
C LYS A 229 1.73 7.73 -12.33
N ALA A 230 3.01 7.77 -12.68
CA ALA A 230 3.58 8.85 -13.48
C ALA A 230 3.15 8.81 -14.97
N GLN A 231 2.63 7.67 -15.42
CA GLN A 231 2.23 7.42 -16.80
C GLN A 231 0.72 7.49 -17.00
N ASP A 232 -0.07 7.30 -15.93
CA ASP A 232 -1.54 7.33 -15.98
C ASP A 232 -2.11 7.82 -14.65
N ASP A 233 -2.88 8.91 -14.70
CA ASP A 233 -3.52 9.50 -13.52
C ASP A 233 -4.59 8.60 -12.88
N ARG A 234 -5.14 7.61 -13.58
CA ARG A 234 -6.10 6.64 -13.06
C ARG A 234 -5.46 5.64 -12.09
N VAL A 235 -4.15 5.44 -12.16
CA VAL A 235 -3.44 4.54 -11.25
C VAL A 235 -3.54 5.05 -9.83
N ILE A 236 -3.89 4.17 -8.89
CA ILE A 236 -3.85 4.42 -7.45
C ILE A 236 -2.49 3.95 -6.94
N TYR A 237 -1.67 4.89 -6.49
CA TYR A 237 -0.34 4.61 -5.96
C TYR A 237 -0.35 4.55 -4.44
N LEU A 238 0.30 3.53 -3.89
CA LEU A 238 0.52 3.35 -2.46
C LEU A 238 1.99 3.53 -2.13
N GLY A 239 2.28 4.44 -1.21
CA GLY A 239 3.62 4.67 -0.71
C GLY A 239 3.71 4.51 0.80
N THR A 240 4.93 4.34 1.30
CA THR A 240 5.21 4.25 2.73
C THR A 240 6.63 4.67 3.06
N ILE A 241 6.82 5.29 4.23
CA ILE A 241 8.17 5.55 4.76
C ILE A 241 8.75 4.33 5.48
N SER A 242 8.00 3.24 5.63
CA SER A 242 8.39 2.09 6.45
C SER A 242 9.69 1.43 6.00
N LYS A 243 10.05 1.53 4.72
CA LYS A 243 11.27 0.89 4.18
C LYS A 243 12.40 1.88 3.92
N ILE A 244 12.08 3.16 3.75
CA ILE A 244 13.04 4.23 3.45
C ILE A 244 13.41 5.06 4.68
N PHE A 245 12.69 4.91 5.80
CA PHE A 245 12.96 5.62 7.05
C PHE A 245 12.65 4.73 8.26
N ALA A 246 11.44 4.81 8.85
CA ALA A 246 11.11 4.11 10.08
C ALA A 246 9.70 3.48 10.04
N PRO A 247 9.59 2.15 10.11
CA PRO A 247 8.29 1.47 10.09
C PRO A 247 7.44 1.76 11.33
N GLY A 248 8.06 2.12 12.46
CA GLY A 248 7.38 2.41 13.72
C GLY A 248 6.52 3.67 13.68
N LEU A 249 6.82 4.65 12.83
CA LEU A 249 6.06 5.90 12.67
C LEU A 249 4.74 5.72 11.93
N ARG A 250 4.49 4.56 11.35
CA ARG A 250 3.20 4.23 10.71
C ARG A 250 2.72 5.27 9.69
N ILE A 251 3.59 5.85 8.88
CA ILE A 251 3.21 6.77 7.79
C ILE A 251 3.23 6.04 6.45
N GLY A 252 2.10 6.06 5.78
CA GLY A 252 1.90 5.69 4.39
C GLY A 252 0.97 6.69 3.72
N TRP A 253 0.78 6.55 2.42
CA TRP A 253 -0.12 7.42 1.67
C TRP A 253 -0.72 6.73 0.47
N ILE A 254 -1.87 7.25 0.03
CA ILE A 254 -2.52 6.93 -1.23
C ILE A 254 -2.42 8.16 -2.12
N CYS A 255 -1.93 8.01 -3.37
CA CYS A 255 -2.08 9.00 -4.42
C CYS A 255 -3.11 8.51 -5.44
N ALA A 256 -4.18 9.26 -5.62
CA ALA A 256 -5.25 8.93 -6.56
C ALA A 256 -5.97 10.22 -7.02
N PRO A 257 -6.83 10.15 -8.05
CA PRO A 257 -7.71 11.26 -8.41
C PRO A 257 -8.53 11.75 -7.20
N ALA A 258 -8.80 13.04 -7.13
CA ALA A 258 -9.44 13.67 -5.96
C ALA A 258 -10.84 13.12 -5.65
N ASP A 259 -11.61 12.74 -6.66
CA ASP A 259 -12.93 12.12 -6.52
C ASP A 259 -12.84 10.71 -5.93
N VAL A 260 -11.83 9.94 -6.31
CA VAL A 260 -11.51 8.63 -5.71
C VAL A 260 -11.12 8.80 -4.24
N LEU A 261 -10.20 9.73 -3.94
CA LEU A 261 -9.78 10.01 -2.58
C LEU A 261 -10.92 10.50 -1.69
N ALA A 262 -11.87 11.26 -2.24
CA ALA A 262 -13.05 11.70 -1.49
C ALA A 262 -13.86 10.51 -0.95
N ARG A 263 -13.99 9.41 -1.71
CA ARG A 263 -14.67 8.19 -1.27
C ARG A 263 -13.87 7.43 -0.21
N ILE A 264 -12.56 7.27 -0.45
CA ILE A 264 -11.67 6.62 0.51
C ILE A 264 -11.62 7.39 1.83
N SER A 265 -11.62 8.72 1.78
CA SER A 265 -11.63 9.59 2.97
C SER A 265 -12.88 9.40 3.83
N LEU A 266 -14.05 9.18 3.22
CA LEU A 266 -15.28 8.88 3.98
C LEU A 266 -15.16 7.55 4.75
N VAL A 267 -14.61 6.54 4.12
CA VAL A 267 -14.35 5.24 4.77
C VAL A 267 -13.33 5.40 5.90
N LYS A 268 -12.25 6.16 5.65
CA LYS A 268 -11.22 6.43 6.65
C LYS A 268 -11.75 7.17 7.88
N GLN A 269 -12.71 8.09 7.70
CA GLN A 269 -13.36 8.76 8.84
C GLN A 269 -14.03 7.77 9.81
N GLY A 270 -14.63 6.71 9.27
CA GLY A 270 -15.19 5.62 10.08
C GLY A 270 -14.16 4.70 10.71
N ALA A 271 -12.98 4.57 10.09
CA ALA A 271 -11.94 3.62 10.51
C ALA A 271 -11.06 4.17 11.66
N ASP A 272 -10.57 5.42 11.53
CA ASP A 272 -9.62 5.99 12.49
C ASP A 272 -9.78 7.48 12.76
N LEU A 273 -10.77 8.14 12.15
CA LEU A 273 -11.00 9.59 12.17
C LEU A 273 -9.86 10.38 11.51
N CYS A 274 -8.63 10.23 12.02
CA CYS A 274 -7.39 10.79 11.48
C CYS A 274 -6.19 9.94 11.91
N GLY A 275 -5.10 10.00 11.16
CA GLY A 275 -3.82 9.39 11.57
C GLY A 275 -3.14 10.19 12.69
N SER A 276 -2.08 9.61 13.27
CA SER A 276 -1.28 10.27 14.32
C SER A 276 -0.69 11.60 13.82
N THR A 277 -1.16 12.71 14.38
CA THR A 277 -0.62 14.04 14.06
C THR A 277 0.80 14.19 14.59
N PHE A 278 1.12 13.57 15.73
CA PHE A 278 2.45 13.57 16.31
C PHE A 278 3.49 12.95 15.35
N ASP A 279 3.21 11.76 14.81
CA ASP A 279 4.13 11.09 13.87
C ASP A 279 4.29 11.88 12.58
N GLN A 280 3.24 12.57 12.13
CA GLN A 280 3.30 13.45 10.97
C GLN A 280 4.24 14.62 11.22
N VAL A 281 4.11 15.33 12.35
CA VAL A 281 5.00 16.44 12.73
C VAL A 281 6.44 15.96 12.88
N VAL A 282 6.67 14.79 13.47
CA VAL A 282 8.05 14.24 13.60
C VAL A 282 8.68 13.96 12.23
N VAL A 283 7.90 13.52 11.25
CA VAL A 283 8.42 13.24 9.89
C VAL A 283 8.66 14.51 9.08
N GLU A 284 7.96 15.60 9.37
CA GLU A 284 8.15 16.92 8.74
C GLU A 284 9.50 17.56 9.11
N HIS A 285 10.00 17.33 10.32
CA HIS A 285 11.28 17.83 10.84
C HIS A 285 12.47 16.91 10.53
#